data_ed6794262cb61a50e0194b2aa00f1636
#
_entry.id   ed6794262cb61a50e0194b2aa00f1636
#
_cell.length_a   1.000
_cell.length_b   1.000
_cell.length_c   1.000
_cell.angle_alpha   90.00
_cell.angle_beta   90.00
_cell.angle_gamma   90.00
#
_symmetry.space_group_name_H-M   'P 1'
#
loop_
_entity.id
_entity.type
_entity.pdbx_description
1 polymer ?
#
loop_
_entity_poly.entity_id
_entity_poly.type
_entity_poly.pdbx_seq_one_letter_code
_entity_poly.pdbx_strand_id
1 'polypeptide(L)'
;MNQLSNLSITLRQRPIGIPNSDNFSLTSSPVGEIEENQILIKVIYLSLDPYMRGRMSDVKSYAEPLKIGEIITAESAGIVIQ
;
A
#
# COMPACT_ATOMS: atom_id res chain seq x y z
N MET A 1 -3.42 21.71 16.26
CA MET A 1 -3.83 20.30 16.13
C MET A 1 -2.76 19.55 15.35
N ASN A 2 -2.36 18.41 15.85
CA ASN A 2 -1.32 17.63 15.18
C ASN A 2 -1.87 16.96 13.94
N GLN A 3 -1.11 17.08 12.85
CA GLN A 3 -1.45 16.41 11.62
C GLN A 3 -1.00 14.96 11.69
N LEU A 4 -1.89 14.04 11.30
CA LEU A 4 -1.57 12.63 11.23
C LEU A 4 -0.72 12.35 10.00
N SER A 5 0.16 11.37 10.13
CA SER A 5 0.98 10.88 9.02
C SER A 5 0.56 9.47 8.64
N ASN A 6 0.64 9.18 7.35
CA ASN A 6 0.42 7.85 6.82
C ASN A 6 1.72 7.29 6.27
N LEU A 7 2.09 6.10 6.74
CA LEU A 7 3.24 5.37 6.21
C LEU A 7 2.75 4.41 5.14
N SER A 8 3.40 4.43 3.99
CA SER A 8 3.04 3.58 2.86
C SER A 8 4.27 2.89 2.33
N ILE A 9 4.06 1.69 1.80
CA ILE A 9 5.10 0.95 1.10
C ILE A 9 4.81 1.05 -0.39
N THR A 10 5.77 1.55 -1.15
CA THR A 10 5.64 1.71 -2.60
C THR A 10 6.57 0.74 -3.31
N LEU A 11 6.21 0.38 -4.54
CA LEU A 11 7.04 -0.46 -5.38
C LEU A 11 8.18 0.37 -5.98
N ARG A 12 9.42 0.07 -5.61
CA ARG A 12 10.60 0.77 -6.08
C ARG A 12 11.21 0.11 -7.31
N GLN A 13 11.29 -1.21 -7.29
CA GLN A 13 11.81 -2.04 -8.37
C GLN A 13 10.96 -3.28 -8.48
N ARG A 14 10.84 -3.81 -9.69
CA ARG A 14 10.17 -5.09 -9.85
C ARG A 14 11.08 -6.21 -9.35
N PRO A 15 10.59 -7.08 -8.45
CA PRO A 15 11.40 -8.16 -7.93
C PRO A 15 11.68 -9.21 -9.01
N ILE A 16 12.87 -9.82 -8.93
CA ILE A 16 13.23 -10.98 -9.75
C ILE A 16 13.25 -12.15 -8.77
N GLY A 17 12.30 -13.08 -8.93
CA GLY A 17 12.14 -14.16 -7.97
C GLY A 17 11.53 -13.69 -6.66
N ILE A 18 12.15 -14.04 -5.54
CA ILE A 18 11.67 -13.66 -4.21
C ILE A 18 11.93 -12.17 -3.96
N PRO A 19 10.89 -11.40 -3.57
CA PRO A 19 11.09 -9.99 -3.27
C PRO A 19 12.05 -9.77 -2.09
N ASN A 20 12.78 -8.67 -2.13
CA ASN A 20 13.65 -8.25 -1.04
C ASN A 20 13.45 -6.76 -0.75
N SER A 21 14.15 -6.24 0.25
CA SER A 21 13.95 -4.86 0.70
C SER A 21 14.26 -3.81 -0.37
N ASP A 22 15.12 -4.13 -1.33
CA ASP A 22 15.45 -3.19 -2.42
C ASP A 22 14.29 -2.97 -3.39
N ASN A 23 13.29 -3.83 -3.35
CA ASN A 23 12.11 -3.70 -4.22
C ASN A 23 11.11 -2.67 -3.70
N PHE A 24 11.28 -2.19 -2.47
CA PHE A 24 10.29 -1.36 -1.79
C PHE A 24 10.89 -0.07 -1.25
N SER A 25 10.04 0.94 -1.15
CA SER A 25 10.36 2.18 -0.43
C SER A 25 9.31 2.43 0.62
N LEU A 26 9.73 2.92 1.78
CA LEU A 26 8.81 3.37 2.81
C LEU A 26 8.65 4.87 2.68
N THR A 27 7.42 5.32 2.47
CA THR A 27 7.13 6.74 2.30
C THR A 27 6.15 7.21 3.36
N SER A 28 6.27 8.48 3.71
CA SER A 28 5.38 9.13 4.68
C SER A 28 4.69 10.30 4.01
N SER A 29 3.40 10.42 4.23
CA SER A 29 2.62 11.53 3.71
C SER A 29 1.62 12.00 4.76
N PRO A 30 1.25 13.30 4.73
CA PRO A 30 0.22 13.77 5.65
C PRO A 30 -1.14 13.19 5.29
N VAL A 31 -1.94 12.93 6.31
CA VAL A 31 -3.34 12.54 6.12
C VAL A 31 -4.14 13.82 6.03
N GLY A 32 -4.81 14.03 4.89
CA GLY A 32 -5.67 15.18 4.70
C GLY A 32 -7.00 15.03 5.45
N GLU A 33 -7.86 16.02 5.30
CA GLU A 33 -9.21 15.93 5.84
C GLU A 33 -10.03 14.92 5.05
N ILE A 34 -10.88 14.17 5.75
CA ILE A 34 -11.78 13.24 5.08
C ILE A 34 -12.91 14.01 4.43
N GLU A 35 -13.37 13.50 3.30
CA GLU A 35 -14.50 14.05 2.58
C GLU A 35 -15.80 13.37 3.00
N GLU A 36 -16.92 13.89 2.52
CA GLU A 36 -18.21 13.28 2.76
C GLU A 36 -18.23 11.84 2.24
N ASN A 37 -18.83 10.96 3.00
CA ASN A 37 -18.90 9.52 2.72
C ASN A 37 -17.57 8.77 2.82
N GLN A 38 -16.58 9.39 3.46
CA GLN A 38 -15.30 8.73 3.76
C GLN A 38 -15.17 8.51 5.26
N ILE A 39 -14.39 7.51 5.61
CA ILE A 39 -14.00 7.25 7.01
C ILE A 39 -12.49 7.18 7.07
N LEU A 40 -11.95 7.51 8.25
CA LEU A 40 -10.52 7.37 8.50
C LEU A 40 -10.30 6.16 9.40
N ILE A 41 -9.44 5.25 8.94
CA ILE A 41 -9.16 4.01 9.66
C ILE A 41 -7.70 4.00 10.08
N LYS A 42 -7.46 3.66 11.36
CA LYS A 42 -6.12 3.31 11.82
C LYS A 42 -5.91 1.83 11.55
N VAL A 43 -5.00 1.51 10.62
CA VAL A 43 -4.71 0.14 10.23
C VAL A 43 -3.95 -0.56 11.34
N ILE A 44 -4.44 -1.73 11.76
CA ILE A 44 -3.81 -2.55 12.79
C ILE A 44 -3.10 -3.76 12.17
N TYR A 45 -3.72 -4.37 11.16
CA TYR A 45 -3.20 -5.56 10.50
C TYR A 45 -3.27 -5.40 8.99
N LEU A 46 -2.25 -5.87 8.31
CA LEU A 46 -2.23 -6.00 6.85
C LEU A 46 -2.11 -7.47 6.50
N SER A 47 -2.86 -7.89 5.48
CA SER A 47 -2.79 -9.24 4.96
C SER A 47 -1.67 -9.34 3.92
N LEU A 48 -0.90 -10.44 3.98
CA LEU A 48 0.09 -10.75 2.95
C LEU A 48 -0.46 -11.90 2.10
N ASP A 49 -0.77 -11.61 0.86
CA ASP A 49 -1.45 -12.55 -0.02
C ASP A 49 -0.67 -12.78 -1.31
N PRO A 50 -0.77 -13.99 -1.91
CA PRO A 50 0.00 -14.31 -3.12
C PRO A 50 -0.23 -13.37 -4.30
N TYR A 51 -1.44 -12.81 -4.46
CA TYR A 51 -1.73 -11.92 -5.59
C TYR A 51 -0.86 -10.66 -5.57
N MET A 52 -0.36 -10.26 -4.40
CA MET A 52 0.48 -9.07 -4.27
C MET A 52 1.76 -9.21 -5.06
N ARG A 53 2.36 -10.41 -5.05
CA ARG A 53 3.58 -10.67 -5.83
C ARG A 53 3.31 -10.59 -7.33
N GLY A 54 2.18 -11.13 -7.78
CA GLY A 54 1.80 -11.07 -9.18
C GLY A 54 1.69 -9.65 -9.71
N ARG A 55 1.16 -8.73 -8.91
CA ARG A 55 1.01 -7.34 -9.31
C ARG A 55 2.33 -6.58 -9.38
N MET A 56 3.40 -7.11 -8.80
CA MET A 56 4.74 -6.50 -8.85
C MET A 56 5.46 -6.78 -10.17
N SER A 57 4.97 -7.71 -10.97
CA SER A 57 5.50 -8.06 -12.28
C SER A 57 4.79 -7.26 -13.35
N ASP A 58 5.51 -6.98 -14.45
CA ASP A 58 4.94 -6.23 -15.58
C ASP A 58 4.21 -7.15 -16.55
N VAL A 59 3.42 -8.06 -16.00
CA VAL A 59 2.63 -9.01 -16.76
C VAL A 59 1.19 -8.93 -16.28
N LYS A 60 0.27 -8.68 -17.19
CA LYS A 60 -1.13 -8.60 -16.84
C LYS A 60 -1.66 -9.97 -16.43
N SER A 61 -2.33 -10.00 -15.29
CA SER A 61 -2.95 -11.18 -14.72
C SER A 61 -4.43 -10.83 -14.48
N TYR A 62 -5.10 -11.45 -13.50
CA TYR A 62 -6.47 -11.08 -13.16
C TYR A 62 -6.56 -9.68 -12.51
N ALA A 63 -5.43 -9.10 -12.13
CA ALA A 63 -5.35 -7.74 -11.62
C ALA A 63 -4.34 -6.95 -12.43
N GLU A 64 -4.55 -5.64 -12.55
CA GLU A 64 -3.59 -4.78 -13.25
C GLU A 64 -2.26 -4.73 -12.49
N PRO A 65 -1.12 -4.74 -13.23
CA PRO A 65 0.18 -4.60 -12.59
C PRO A 65 0.32 -3.25 -11.86
N LEU A 66 1.08 -3.25 -10.78
CA LEU A 66 1.48 -2.00 -10.13
C LEU A 66 2.53 -1.30 -10.98
N LYS A 67 2.44 0.01 -11.03
CA LYS A 67 3.50 0.84 -11.62
C LYS A 67 4.57 1.11 -10.57
N ILE A 68 5.79 1.35 -11.04
CA ILE A 68 6.87 1.77 -10.15
C ILE A 68 6.46 3.07 -9.47
N GLY A 69 6.60 3.13 -8.17
CA GLY A 69 6.21 4.28 -7.35
C GLY A 69 4.81 4.22 -6.79
N GLU A 70 3.98 3.28 -7.25
CA GLU A 70 2.65 3.12 -6.69
C GLU A 70 2.67 2.46 -5.32
N ILE A 71 1.69 2.81 -4.49
CA ILE A 71 1.50 2.19 -3.18
C ILE A 71 1.03 0.76 -3.39
N ILE A 72 1.69 -0.17 -2.68
CA ILE A 72 1.28 -1.56 -2.69
C ILE A 72 0.01 -1.69 -1.86
N THR A 73 -1.05 -2.15 -2.49
CA THR A 73 -2.35 -2.31 -1.83
C THR A 73 -2.48 -3.70 -1.23
N ALA A 74 -3.21 -3.79 -0.15
CA ALA A 74 -3.45 -5.03 0.57
C ALA A 74 -4.79 -4.96 1.28
N GLU A 75 -5.30 -6.09 1.69
CA GLU A 75 -6.44 -6.11 2.59
C GLU A 75 -5.96 -5.84 4.01
N SER A 76 -6.78 -5.19 4.79
CA SER A 76 -6.39 -4.78 6.13
C SER A 76 -7.58 -4.82 7.09
N ALA A 77 -7.25 -4.82 8.37
CA ALA A 77 -8.20 -4.62 9.45
C ALA A 77 -7.72 -3.47 10.32
N GLY A 78 -8.65 -2.65 10.77
CA GLY A 78 -8.29 -1.50 11.57
C GLY A 78 -9.45 -0.95 12.37
N ILE A 79 -9.22 0.19 12.99
CA ILE A 79 -10.20 0.88 13.83
C ILE A 79 -10.56 2.20 13.19
N VAL A 80 -11.86 2.46 13.08
CA VAL A 80 -12.34 3.75 12.58
C VAL A 80 -12.06 4.82 13.64
N ILE A 81 -11.35 5.87 13.27
CA ILE A 81 -11.00 6.95 14.17
C ILE A 81 -11.64 8.29 13.78
N GLN A 82 -12.29 8.32 12.61
CA GLN A 82 -13.02 9.51 12.21
C GLN A 82 -14.10 9.20 11.18
#